data_e40955950a829fad6b643191e7c03d90
#
_entry.id   e40955950a829fad6b643191e7c03d90
#
_cell.length_a   1.000
_cell.length_b   1.000
_cell.length_c   1.000
_cell.angle_alpha   90.00
_cell.angle_beta   90.00
_cell.angle_gamma   90.00
#
_symmetry.space_group_name_H-M   'P 1'
#
loop_
_entity.id
_entity.type
_entity.pdbx_description
1 polymer ?
#
loop_
_entity_poly.entity_id
_entity_poly.type
_entity_poly.pdbx_seq_one_letter_code
_entity_poly.pdbx_strand_id
1 'polypeptide(L)'
;VIDYNPAVNVRIPQKTNEDHTERRALTEEERSWIEDTPHRAQTAAMIMMYAGLRRGEMIPLLWSDIDFENKTISVNKSVRVVGGKLTVVHGKAKTENSIRTVHIPQKLVDYLKSCEKENLLVAVSGKNCMHTEQSWRSMWNSYLAELNFKYGDFEHIVNFNKPKSRFAPVKIPMVIPNITPHWLRHTFITLMYLAGVDVMTAMEQAGHSNIQTTMAIYTHLDKEYKQKSINKMDDYISGKKAQ
;
A
#
# COMPACT_ATOMS: atom_id res chain seq x y z
N VAL A 1 -7.59 46.70 -12.59
CA VAL A 1 -7.66 45.57 -13.54
C VAL A 1 -6.23 45.33 -14.03
N ILE A 2 -5.69 44.15 -13.86
CA ILE A 2 -4.35 43.77 -14.32
C ILE A 2 -4.55 43.19 -15.72
N ASP A 3 -4.13 43.88 -16.77
CA ASP A 3 -4.25 43.44 -18.17
C ASP A 3 -3.19 42.40 -18.57
N TYR A 4 -2.32 42.05 -17.66
CA TYR A 4 -1.21 41.12 -17.88
C TYR A 4 -1.05 40.18 -16.67
N ASN A 5 -1.00 38.87 -16.93
CA ASN A 5 -0.68 37.89 -15.89
C ASN A 5 0.86 37.79 -15.68
N PRO A 6 1.41 38.33 -14.59
CA PRO A 6 2.86 38.35 -14.36
C PRO A 6 3.47 36.93 -14.19
N ALA A 7 2.64 35.91 -14.03
CA ALA A 7 3.07 34.51 -13.80
C ALA A 7 3.15 33.67 -15.10
N VAL A 8 2.83 34.23 -16.26
CA VAL A 8 2.83 33.49 -17.55
C VAL A 8 4.17 32.82 -17.87
N ASN A 9 5.28 33.43 -17.44
CA ASN A 9 6.65 32.95 -17.70
C ASN A 9 7.34 32.38 -16.44
N VAL A 10 6.64 32.26 -15.33
CA VAL A 10 7.22 31.68 -14.10
C VAL A 10 7.34 30.17 -14.29
N ARG A 11 8.53 29.71 -14.63
CA ARG A 11 8.87 28.29 -14.50
C ARG A 11 9.04 27.99 -13.02
N ILE A 12 8.13 27.22 -12.47
CA ILE A 12 8.31 26.63 -11.13
C ILE A 12 9.58 25.76 -11.23
N PRO A 13 10.66 26.06 -10.47
CA PRO A 13 11.82 25.19 -10.45
C PRO A 13 11.33 23.79 -10.13
N GLN A 14 11.63 22.81 -10.98
CA GLN A 14 11.47 21.41 -10.56
C GLN A 14 12.36 21.28 -9.33
N LYS A 15 11.74 21.04 -8.16
CA LYS A 15 12.49 20.61 -6.98
C LYS A 15 13.32 19.41 -7.42
N THR A 16 14.62 19.56 -7.49
CA THR A 16 15.56 18.45 -7.49
C THR A 16 15.41 17.82 -6.13
N ASN A 17 14.52 16.84 -6.04
CA ASN A 17 14.28 16.09 -4.83
C ASN A 17 15.47 15.15 -4.64
N GLU A 18 16.49 15.60 -3.95
CA GLU A 18 17.54 14.73 -3.43
C GLU A 18 17.07 13.83 -2.26
N ASP A 19 15.84 14.07 -1.74
CA ASP A 19 15.17 13.25 -0.72
C ASP A 19 13.98 12.44 -1.29
N HIS A 20 14.09 11.89 -2.47
CA HIS A 20 13.20 10.79 -2.86
C HIS A 20 13.59 9.56 -2.05
N THR A 21 12.95 9.34 -0.92
CA THR A 21 12.86 7.98 -0.36
C THR A 21 12.39 7.08 -1.49
N GLU A 22 13.33 6.29 -1.99
CA GLU A 22 13.13 5.44 -3.16
C GLU A 22 11.91 4.56 -2.92
N ARG A 23 10.88 4.71 -3.75
CA ARG A 23 9.65 3.94 -3.61
C ARG A 23 9.97 2.52 -4.06
N ARG A 24 10.12 1.62 -3.11
CA ARG A 24 10.40 0.21 -3.38
C ARG A 24 9.30 -0.70 -2.84
N ALA A 25 9.29 -1.92 -3.30
CA ALA A 25 8.52 -2.98 -2.68
C ALA A 25 9.15 -3.39 -1.35
N LEU A 26 8.34 -3.93 -0.46
CA LEU A 26 8.81 -4.55 0.76
C LEU A 26 9.57 -5.84 0.44
N THR A 27 10.64 -6.09 1.17
CA THR A 27 11.31 -7.38 1.18
C THR A 27 10.40 -8.47 1.75
N GLU A 28 10.76 -9.73 1.61
CA GLU A 28 10.02 -10.83 2.21
C GLU A 28 9.97 -10.72 3.73
N GLU A 29 11.08 -10.36 4.34
CA GLU A 29 11.18 -10.11 5.78
C GLU A 29 10.28 -8.95 6.23
N GLU A 30 10.32 -7.81 5.55
CA GLU A 30 9.45 -6.66 5.88
C GLU A 30 7.96 -6.98 5.71
N ARG A 31 7.60 -7.88 4.77
CA ARG A 31 6.22 -8.37 4.63
C ARG A 31 5.82 -9.23 5.83
N SER A 32 6.71 -10.11 6.31
CA SER A 32 6.44 -10.91 7.51
C SER A 32 6.25 -10.04 8.74
N TRP A 33 6.96 -8.92 8.86
CA TRP A 33 6.73 -7.95 9.96
C TRP A 33 5.28 -7.46 10.00
N ILE A 34 4.72 -7.14 8.82
CA ILE A 34 3.31 -6.70 8.70
C ILE A 34 2.35 -7.84 9.09
N GLU A 35 2.63 -9.06 8.61
CA GLU A 35 1.80 -10.23 8.84
C GLU A 35 1.77 -10.66 10.31
N ASP A 36 2.93 -10.61 10.98
CA ASP A 36 3.15 -11.19 12.30
C ASP A 36 3.03 -10.18 13.45
N THR A 37 2.64 -8.92 13.17
CA THR A 37 2.52 -7.91 14.22
C THR A 37 1.09 -7.44 14.38
N PRO A 38 0.35 -8.00 15.38
CA PRO A 38 -1.01 -7.59 15.69
C PRO A 38 -1.06 -6.09 16.07
N HIS A 39 -1.85 -5.34 15.34
CA HIS A 39 -2.10 -3.93 15.60
C HIS A 39 -3.38 -3.50 14.89
N ARG A 40 -4.06 -2.47 15.39
CA ARG A 40 -5.28 -1.94 14.75
C ARG A 40 -5.10 -1.45 13.30
N ALA A 41 -3.86 -1.19 12.86
CA ALA A 41 -3.53 -0.83 11.48
C ALA A 41 -3.23 -2.05 10.60
N GLN A 42 -3.05 -3.23 11.19
CA GLN A 42 -2.60 -4.43 10.49
C GLN A 42 -3.56 -4.82 9.36
N THR A 43 -4.86 -4.86 9.63
CA THR A 43 -5.87 -5.21 8.62
C THR A 43 -5.81 -4.26 7.41
N ALA A 44 -5.68 -2.97 7.66
CA ALA A 44 -5.50 -2.00 6.58
C ALA A 44 -4.19 -2.22 5.81
N ALA A 45 -3.10 -2.51 6.52
CA ALA A 45 -1.79 -2.80 5.90
C ALA A 45 -1.85 -4.06 5.04
N MET A 46 -2.45 -5.16 5.53
CA MET A 46 -2.65 -6.41 4.80
C MET A 46 -3.46 -6.21 3.52
N ILE A 47 -4.57 -5.46 3.58
CA ILE A 47 -5.39 -5.15 2.40
C ILE A 47 -4.61 -4.31 1.39
N MET A 48 -3.91 -3.27 1.84
CA MET A 48 -3.09 -2.45 0.93
C MET A 48 -1.93 -3.24 0.30
N MET A 49 -1.35 -4.19 1.03
CA MET A 49 -0.24 -5.01 0.57
C MET A 49 -0.67 -6.13 -0.38
N TYR A 50 -1.86 -6.72 -0.21
CA TYR A 50 -2.32 -7.89 -0.97
C TYR A 50 -3.50 -7.64 -1.91
N ALA A 51 -4.14 -6.48 -1.81
CA ALA A 51 -5.20 -6.03 -2.73
C ALA A 51 -4.86 -4.68 -3.39
N GLY A 52 -3.76 -4.05 -3.02
CA GLY A 52 -3.26 -2.84 -3.66
C GLY A 52 -4.15 -1.60 -3.51
N LEU A 53 -5.05 -1.54 -2.53
CA LEU A 53 -5.92 -0.38 -2.32
C LEU A 53 -5.09 0.87 -1.98
N ARG A 54 -5.53 2.02 -2.48
CA ARG A 54 -5.00 3.31 -2.03
C ARG A 54 -5.50 3.61 -0.61
N ARG A 55 -4.73 4.38 0.17
CA ARG A 55 -5.18 4.86 1.48
C ARG A 55 -6.59 5.46 1.45
N GLY A 56 -6.85 6.29 0.45
CA GLY A 56 -8.17 6.93 0.30
C GLY A 56 -9.30 5.96 0.00
N GLU A 57 -9.03 4.81 -0.59
CA GLU A 57 -9.98 3.72 -0.85
C GLU A 57 -10.14 2.82 0.38
N MET A 58 -9.05 2.64 1.15
CA MET A 58 -9.04 1.83 2.37
C MET A 58 -9.84 2.44 3.52
N ILE A 59 -9.77 3.76 3.71
CA ILE A 59 -10.41 4.45 4.84
C ILE A 59 -11.94 4.23 4.87
N PRO A 60 -12.70 4.35 3.76
CA PRO A 60 -14.15 4.15 3.74
C PRO A 60 -14.58 2.71 3.45
N LEU A 61 -13.65 1.75 3.43
CA LEU A 61 -13.95 0.35 3.09
C LEU A 61 -14.83 -0.29 4.18
N LEU A 62 -15.92 -0.92 3.73
CA LEU A 62 -16.83 -1.67 4.59
C LEU A 62 -16.57 -3.17 4.48
N TRP A 63 -16.91 -3.94 5.51
CA TRP A 63 -16.90 -5.40 5.44
C TRP A 63 -17.85 -5.95 4.38
N SER A 64 -18.95 -5.25 4.10
CA SER A 64 -19.90 -5.59 3.03
C SER A 64 -19.34 -5.38 1.61
N ASP A 65 -18.22 -4.67 1.46
CA ASP A 65 -17.54 -4.53 0.16
C ASP A 65 -16.64 -5.77 -0.15
N ILE A 66 -16.49 -6.71 0.80
CA ILE A 66 -15.63 -7.89 0.68
C ILE A 66 -16.49 -9.12 0.44
N ASP A 67 -16.32 -9.74 -0.71
CA ASP A 67 -16.92 -11.02 -1.06
C ASP A 67 -15.92 -12.14 -0.78
N PHE A 68 -16.17 -12.91 0.27
CA PHE A 68 -15.31 -14.01 0.70
C PHE A 68 -15.47 -15.27 -0.16
N GLU A 69 -16.59 -15.44 -0.86
CA GLU A 69 -16.84 -16.58 -1.73
C GLU A 69 -16.13 -16.40 -3.08
N ASN A 70 -16.30 -15.23 -3.69
CA ASN A 70 -15.65 -14.88 -4.94
C ASN A 70 -14.23 -14.33 -4.76
N LYS A 71 -13.78 -14.18 -3.51
CA LYS A 71 -12.46 -13.63 -3.16
C LYS A 71 -12.21 -12.27 -3.81
N THR A 72 -13.12 -11.32 -3.61
CA THR A 72 -13.04 -10.00 -4.22
C THR A 72 -13.32 -8.89 -3.24
N ILE A 73 -12.80 -7.70 -3.55
CA ILE A 73 -13.11 -6.44 -2.87
C ILE A 73 -13.68 -5.46 -3.90
N SER A 74 -14.87 -4.95 -3.63
CA SER A 74 -15.49 -3.89 -4.44
C SER A 74 -14.96 -2.52 -4.04
N VAL A 75 -14.19 -1.88 -4.90
CA VAL A 75 -13.66 -0.53 -4.69
C VAL A 75 -14.54 0.46 -5.43
N ASN A 76 -15.48 1.10 -4.74
CA ASN A 76 -16.49 1.99 -5.32
C ASN A 76 -16.56 3.36 -4.66
N LYS A 77 -15.71 3.62 -3.67
CA LYS A 77 -15.66 4.87 -2.91
C LYS A 77 -14.24 5.22 -2.47
N SER A 78 -13.99 6.49 -2.25
CA SER A 78 -12.73 6.97 -1.69
C SER A 78 -12.95 8.22 -0.86
N VAL A 79 -12.03 8.54 0.04
CA VAL A 79 -12.03 9.82 0.74
C VAL A 79 -11.16 10.85 0.04
N ARG A 80 -11.61 12.09 0.05
CA ARG A 80 -10.88 13.27 -0.42
C ARG A 80 -10.99 14.39 0.59
N VAL A 81 -10.04 15.30 0.55
CA VAL A 81 -10.10 16.53 1.33
C VAL A 81 -10.97 17.53 0.57
N VAL A 82 -12.13 17.89 1.13
CA VAL A 82 -13.02 18.91 0.60
C VAL A 82 -13.26 19.92 1.74
N GLY A 83 -12.91 21.18 1.51
CA GLY A 83 -13.04 22.21 2.55
C GLY A 83 -12.28 21.90 3.84
N GLY A 84 -11.10 21.27 3.76
CA GLY A 84 -10.28 20.88 4.91
C GLY A 84 -10.76 19.64 5.66
N LYS A 85 -11.85 18.98 5.23
CA LYS A 85 -12.38 17.75 5.86
C LYS A 85 -12.27 16.57 4.90
N LEU A 86 -12.00 15.36 5.44
CA LEU A 86 -12.12 14.13 4.67
C LEU A 86 -13.59 13.84 4.39
N THR A 87 -13.94 13.79 3.12
CA THR A 87 -15.30 13.53 2.65
C THR A 87 -15.30 12.27 1.79
N VAL A 88 -16.28 11.38 2.03
CA VAL A 88 -16.46 10.19 1.20
C VAL A 88 -17.04 10.61 -0.15
N VAL A 89 -16.39 10.17 -1.22
CA VAL A 89 -16.83 10.38 -2.59
C VAL A 89 -17.16 9.01 -3.19
N HIS A 90 -18.41 8.86 -3.64
CA HIS A 90 -18.88 7.67 -4.36
C HIS A 90 -18.74 7.86 -5.87
N GLY A 91 -18.39 6.78 -6.57
CA GLY A 91 -18.41 6.79 -8.03
C GLY A 91 -17.27 7.55 -8.69
N LYS A 92 -17.50 8.06 -9.90
CA LYS A 92 -16.54 8.69 -10.84
C LYS A 92 -15.76 9.87 -10.23
N ALA A 93 -14.78 9.56 -9.40
CA ALA A 93 -14.06 10.60 -8.67
C ALA A 93 -13.02 11.33 -9.52
N LYS A 94 -12.49 10.76 -10.60
CA LYS A 94 -11.57 11.43 -11.56
C LYS A 94 -11.45 10.68 -12.90
N THR A 95 -11.66 9.35 -12.90
CA THR A 95 -11.58 8.51 -14.09
C THR A 95 -12.57 7.34 -13.97
N GLU A 96 -13.00 6.76 -15.07
CA GLU A 96 -13.88 5.57 -15.11
C GLU A 96 -13.27 4.38 -14.37
N ASN A 97 -11.95 4.28 -14.32
CA ASN A 97 -11.19 3.22 -13.63
C ASN A 97 -11.17 3.34 -12.09
N SER A 98 -11.96 4.26 -11.50
CA SER A 98 -12.03 4.41 -10.04
C SER A 98 -12.95 3.39 -9.39
N ILE A 99 -13.90 2.81 -10.14
CA ILE A 99 -14.76 1.72 -9.69
C ILE A 99 -14.20 0.44 -10.29
N ARG A 100 -13.84 -0.50 -9.43
CA ARG A 100 -13.28 -1.78 -9.85
C ARG A 100 -13.54 -2.85 -8.81
N THR A 101 -13.50 -4.10 -9.25
CA THR A 101 -13.44 -5.28 -8.39
C THR A 101 -12.01 -5.81 -8.36
N VAL A 102 -11.44 -5.92 -7.17
CA VAL A 102 -10.07 -6.41 -6.96
C VAL A 102 -10.14 -7.86 -6.50
N HIS A 103 -9.50 -8.77 -7.20
CA HIS A 103 -9.33 -10.15 -6.76
C HIS A 103 -8.23 -10.24 -5.71
N ILE A 104 -8.47 -11.03 -4.65
CA ILE A 104 -7.57 -11.14 -3.51
C ILE A 104 -7.08 -12.58 -3.32
N PRO A 105 -5.81 -12.74 -2.90
CA PRO A 105 -5.26 -14.07 -2.68
C PRO A 105 -5.89 -14.76 -1.46
N GLN A 106 -5.88 -16.10 -1.45
CA GLN A 106 -6.43 -16.91 -0.36
C GLN A 106 -5.87 -16.51 1.01
N LYS A 107 -4.57 -16.23 1.09
CA LYS A 107 -3.90 -15.77 2.32
C LYS A 107 -4.59 -14.54 2.92
N LEU A 108 -4.98 -13.55 2.09
CA LEU A 108 -5.71 -12.38 2.59
C LEU A 108 -7.13 -12.74 3.01
N VAL A 109 -7.81 -13.62 2.28
CA VAL A 109 -9.16 -14.11 2.63
C VAL A 109 -9.15 -14.77 4.00
N ASP A 110 -8.19 -15.66 4.27
CA ASP A 110 -8.08 -16.40 5.53
C ASP A 110 -7.81 -15.44 6.69
N TYR A 111 -6.90 -14.48 6.49
CA TYR A 111 -6.65 -13.43 7.47
C TYR A 111 -7.91 -12.60 7.77
N LEU A 112 -8.62 -12.12 6.73
CA LEU A 112 -9.82 -11.29 6.91
C LEU A 112 -11.00 -12.07 7.52
N LYS A 113 -11.07 -13.39 7.31
CA LYS A 113 -12.05 -14.26 7.99
C LYS A 113 -11.76 -14.38 9.48
N SER A 114 -10.50 -14.35 9.89
CA SER A 114 -10.09 -14.42 11.30
C SER A 114 -10.26 -13.09 12.06
N CYS A 115 -10.47 -11.97 11.36
CA CYS A 115 -10.66 -10.68 11.98
C CYS A 115 -12.05 -10.55 12.64
N GLU A 116 -12.10 -9.91 13.80
CA GLU A 116 -13.36 -9.48 14.43
C GLU A 116 -14.04 -8.39 13.60
N LYS A 117 -15.37 -8.48 13.44
CA LYS A 117 -16.16 -7.57 12.57
C LYS A 117 -17.18 -6.78 13.41
N GLU A 118 -16.71 -6.19 14.50
CA GLU A 118 -17.57 -5.42 15.41
C GLU A 118 -18.13 -4.14 14.80
N ASN A 119 -17.49 -3.61 13.76
CA ASN A 119 -17.84 -2.37 13.09
C ASN A 119 -18.18 -2.60 11.61
N LEU A 120 -18.94 -1.68 11.00
CA LEU A 120 -19.21 -1.71 9.57
C LEU A 120 -17.95 -1.44 8.74
N LEU A 121 -17.09 -0.55 9.21
CA LEU A 121 -15.81 -0.22 8.57
C LEU A 121 -14.77 -1.28 8.89
N VAL A 122 -13.94 -1.60 7.91
CA VAL A 122 -12.80 -2.53 8.08
C VAL A 122 -11.71 -1.91 8.95
N ALA A 123 -11.46 -0.61 8.81
CA ALA A 123 -10.52 0.14 9.64
C ALA A 123 -11.23 1.30 10.34
N VAL A 124 -11.25 1.27 11.65
CA VAL A 124 -11.91 2.30 12.46
C VAL A 124 -10.90 3.10 13.30
N SER A 125 -11.25 4.35 13.57
CA SER A 125 -10.53 5.18 14.53
C SER A 125 -10.80 4.70 15.96
N GLY A 126 -10.03 5.19 16.94
CA GLY A 126 -10.26 4.89 18.36
C GLY A 126 -11.62 5.34 18.91
N LYS A 127 -12.44 6.02 18.11
CA LYS A 127 -13.83 6.41 18.42
C LYS A 127 -14.86 5.59 17.64
N ASN A 128 -14.49 4.45 17.09
CA ASN A 128 -15.33 3.57 16.25
C ASN A 128 -15.99 4.28 15.06
N CYS A 129 -15.30 5.26 14.49
CA CYS A 129 -15.76 5.98 13.32
C CYS A 129 -14.68 6.02 12.23
N MET A 130 -15.05 6.52 11.06
CA MET A 130 -14.11 6.68 9.94
C MET A 130 -12.92 7.54 10.36
N HIS A 131 -11.73 7.14 9.90
CA HIS A 131 -10.51 7.90 10.17
C HIS A 131 -10.55 9.30 9.56
N THR A 132 -10.11 10.29 10.35
CA THR A 132 -9.65 11.59 9.85
C THR A 132 -8.19 11.46 9.37
N GLU A 133 -7.67 12.46 8.67
CA GLU A 133 -6.26 12.53 8.27
C GLU A 133 -5.33 12.36 9.49
N GLN A 134 -5.64 13.06 10.57
CA GLN A 134 -4.86 13.03 11.80
C GLN A 134 -4.94 11.68 12.52
N SER A 135 -6.13 11.09 12.66
CA SER A 135 -6.29 9.81 13.35
C SER A 135 -5.64 8.66 12.56
N TRP A 136 -5.68 8.71 11.22
CA TRP A 136 -4.96 7.77 10.37
C TRP A 136 -3.45 7.87 10.56
N ARG A 137 -2.92 9.10 10.50
CA ARG A 137 -1.48 9.35 10.70
C ARG A 137 -1.02 8.86 12.07
N SER A 138 -1.78 9.17 13.11
CA SER A 138 -1.46 8.71 14.48
C SER A 138 -1.47 7.18 14.59
N MET A 139 -2.47 6.51 14.02
CA MET A 139 -2.55 5.05 13.97
C MET A 139 -1.36 4.45 13.22
N TRP A 140 -1.04 5.00 12.05
CA TRP A 140 0.05 4.51 11.22
C TRP A 140 1.42 4.68 11.89
N ASN A 141 1.68 5.85 12.47
CA ASN A 141 2.91 6.10 13.23
C ASN A 141 3.04 5.18 14.45
N SER A 142 1.92 4.88 15.12
CA SER A 142 1.90 3.90 16.22
C SER A 142 2.28 2.50 15.73
N TYR A 143 1.81 2.11 14.54
CA TYR A 143 2.17 0.84 13.94
C TYR A 143 3.66 0.76 13.56
N LEU A 144 4.18 1.79 12.90
CA LEU A 144 5.60 1.87 12.59
C LEU A 144 6.48 1.83 13.85
N ALA A 145 6.05 2.47 14.93
CA ALA A 145 6.77 2.41 16.20
C ALA A 145 6.74 0.99 16.81
N GLU A 146 5.65 0.24 16.65
CA GLU A 146 5.58 -1.17 17.07
C GLU A 146 6.52 -2.04 16.24
N LEU A 147 6.48 -1.93 14.92
CA LEU A 147 7.38 -2.64 14.02
C LEU A 147 8.85 -2.32 14.31
N ASN A 148 9.15 -1.03 14.48
CA ASN A 148 10.50 -0.58 14.83
C ASN A 148 10.98 -1.15 16.16
N PHE A 149 10.11 -1.18 17.16
CA PHE A 149 10.46 -1.74 18.46
C PHE A 149 10.70 -3.26 18.39
N LYS A 150 9.88 -3.98 17.61
CA LYS A 150 9.95 -5.44 17.49
C LYS A 150 11.14 -5.89 16.63
N TYR A 151 11.35 -5.26 15.48
CA TYR A 151 12.26 -5.73 14.43
C TYR A 151 13.46 -4.80 14.18
N GLY A 152 13.50 -3.62 14.79
CA GLY A 152 14.62 -2.68 14.61
C GLY A 152 15.90 -3.23 15.21
N ASP A 153 16.98 -3.09 14.46
CA ASP A 153 18.35 -3.33 14.94
C ASP A 153 18.87 -2.05 15.60
N PHE A 154 19.09 -2.14 16.91
CA PHE A 154 19.59 -1.03 17.74
C PHE A 154 21.03 -1.23 18.20
N GLU A 155 21.68 -2.33 17.83
CA GLU A 155 23.01 -2.69 18.35
C GLU A 155 24.09 -1.68 17.93
N HIS A 156 23.91 -1.06 16.77
CA HIS A 156 24.86 -0.10 16.23
C HIS A 156 24.65 1.34 16.69
N ILE A 157 23.66 1.61 17.55
CA ILE A 157 23.37 2.95 18.01
C ILE A 157 24.19 3.25 19.27
N VAL A 158 25.13 4.17 19.14
CA VAL A 158 26.00 4.60 20.24
C VAL A 158 25.18 5.17 21.41
N ASN A 159 25.45 4.69 22.62
CA ASN A 159 24.77 5.11 23.85
C ASN A 159 23.26 4.89 23.90
N PHE A 160 22.72 3.95 23.12
CA PHE A 160 21.32 3.60 23.19
C PHE A 160 21.14 2.17 23.73
N ASN A 161 20.41 2.05 24.85
CA ASN A 161 19.96 0.77 25.36
C ASN A 161 18.47 0.61 25.09
N LYS A 162 18.08 -0.40 24.29
CA LYS A 162 16.69 -0.69 23.95
C LYS A 162 15.89 -0.91 25.25
N PRO A 163 14.85 -0.11 25.51
CA PRO A 163 14.02 -0.28 26.70
C PRO A 163 13.19 -1.58 26.62
N LYS A 164 12.73 -2.08 27.78
CA LYS A 164 11.88 -3.29 27.84
C LYS A 164 10.50 -3.07 27.22
N SER A 165 10.05 -1.83 27.07
CA SER A 165 8.74 -1.47 26.50
C SER A 165 8.87 -0.28 25.57
N ARG A 166 8.12 -0.30 24.47
CA ARG A 166 8.04 0.85 23.55
C ARG A 166 7.38 2.10 24.16
N PHE A 167 6.69 1.92 25.29
CA PHE A 167 6.07 3.02 26.04
C PHE A 167 6.97 3.60 27.13
N ALA A 168 8.23 3.16 27.22
CA ALA A 168 9.19 3.75 28.13
C ALA A 168 9.36 5.26 27.85
N PRO A 169 9.65 6.08 28.87
CA PRO A 169 9.84 7.52 28.72
C PRO A 169 11.20 7.87 28.07
N VAL A 170 11.61 7.08 27.08
CA VAL A 170 12.85 7.23 26.32
C VAL A 170 12.51 7.34 24.84
N LYS A 171 13.13 8.28 24.15
CA LYS A 171 12.97 8.42 22.71
C LYS A 171 13.66 7.26 22.00
N ILE A 172 12.88 6.35 21.41
CA ILE A 172 13.40 5.25 20.61
C ILE A 172 13.67 5.76 19.20
N PRO A 173 14.90 5.67 18.70
CA PRO A 173 15.22 6.07 17.33
C PRO A 173 14.51 5.16 16.32
N MET A 174 14.15 5.70 15.18
CA MET A 174 13.57 4.92 14.07
C MET A 174 14.72 4.33 13.25
N VAL A 175 14.85 3.03 13.24
CA VAL A 175 15.92 2.28 12.54
C VAL A 175 15.41 1.44 11.38
N ILE A 176 14.09 1.12 11.37
CA ILE A 176 13.49 0.46 10.21
C ILE A 176 13.10 1.49 9.14
N PRO A 177 12.92 1.06 7.88
CA PRO A 177 12.42 1.92 6.81
C PRO A 177 11.06 2.52 7.15
N ASN A 178 10.80 3.73 6.68
CA ASN A 178 9.49 4.37 6.82
C ASN A 178 8.48 3.75 5.85
N ILE A 179 7.90 2.61 6.23
CA ILE A 179 6.90 1.89 5.44
C ILE A 179 5.64 2.74 5.31
N THR A 180 5.33 3.19 4.10
CA THR A 180 4.16 4.00 3.81
C THR A 180 3.05 3.17 3.14
N PRO A 181 1.77 3.62 3.15
CA PRO A 181 0.71 3.01 2.37
C PRO A 181 1.05 2.85 0.87
N HIS A 182 1.86 3.75 0.32
CA HIS A 182 2.33 3.65 -1.05
C HIS A 182 3.31 2.50 -1.28
N TRP A 183 4.17 2.20 -0.32
CA TRP A 183 5.08 1.06 -0.39
C TRP A 183 4.31 -0.26 -0.38
N LEU A 184 3.26 -0.38 0.43
CA LEU A 184 2.40 -1.57 0.45
C LEU A 184 1.74 -1.80 -0.91
N ARG A 185 1.18 -0.75 -1.50
CA ARG A 185 0.61 -0.84 -2.85
C ARG A 185 1.66 -1.12 -3.93
N HIS A 186 2.86 -0.57 -3.80
CA HIS A 186 3.99 -0.89 -4.69
C HIS A 186 4.36 -2.37 -4.56
N THR A 187 4.36 -2.89 -3.34
CA THR A 187 4.58 -4.32 -3.06
C THR A 187 3.53 -5.20 -3.76
N PHE A 188 2.24 -4.81 -3.72
CA PHE A 188 1.18 -5.53 -4.45
C PHE A 188 1.50 -5.65 -5.94
N ILE A 189 1.85 -4.55 -6.58
CA ILE A 189 2.15 -4.54 -8.02
C ILE A 189 3.41 -5.36 -8.33
N THR A 190 4.42 -5.29 -7.47
CA THR A 190 5.64 -6.10 -7.57
C THR A 190 5.33 -7.59 -7.41
N LEU A 191 4.46 -7.98 -6.47
CA LEU A 191 4.04 -9.36 -6.29
C LEU A 191 3.28 -9.89 -7.51
N MET A 192 2.42 -9.09 -8.11
CA MET A 192 1.73 -9.46 -9.36
C MET A 192 2.74 -9.69 -10.51
N TYR A 193 3.73 -8.81 -10.63
CA TYR A 193 4.80 -8.98 -11.61
C TYR A 193 5.58 -10.27 -11.39
N LEU A 194 6.04 -10.51 -10.15
CA LEU A 194 6.80 -11.72 -9.80
C LEU A 194 5.98 -13.01 -10.01
N ALA A 195 4.66 -12.93 -9.85
CA ALA A 195 3.72 -14.01 -10.14
C ALA A 195 3.46 -14.23 -11.65
N GLY A 196 4.01 -13.37 -12.51
CA GLY A 196 3.84 -13.44 -13.96
C GLY A 196 2.49 -12.92 -14.46
N VAL A 197 1.80 -12.13 -13.67
CA VAL A 197 0.55 -11.46 -14.08
C VAL A 197 0.90 -10.40 -15.13
N ASP A 198 0.12 -10.36 -16.21
CA ASP A 198 0.32 -9.37 -17.27
C ASP A 198 0.09 -7.93 -16.78
N VAL A 199 0.73 -6.99 -17.46
CA VAL A 199 0.74 -5.58 -17.05
C VAL A 199 -0.64 -4.93 -17.10
N MET A 200 -1.53 -5.36 -18.02
CA MET A 200 -2.87 -4.80 -18.16
C MET A 200 -3.75 -5.22 -16.99
N THR A 201 -3.74 -6.51 -16.64
CA THR A 201 -4.42 -7.04 -15.46
C THR A 201 -3.89 -6.37 -14.18
N ALA A 202 -2.57 -6.22 -14.03
CA ALA A 202 -2.00 -5.55 -12.87
C ALA A 202 -2.39 -4.06 -12.78
N MET A 203 -2.45 -3.37 -13.92
CA MET A 203 -2.92 -1.98 -14.01
C MET A 203 -4.39 -1.86 -13.59
N GLU A 204 -5.25 -2.75 -14.08
CA GLU A 204 -6.67 -2.78 -13.76
C GLU A 204 -6.89 -3.07 -12.27
N GLN A 205 -6.28 -4.13 -11.74
CA GLN A 205 -6.37 -4.50 -10.33
C GLN A 205 -5.87 -3.37 -9.41
N ALA A 206 -4.76 -2.74 -9.77
CA ALA A 206 -4.27 -1.57 -9.05
C ALA A 206 -5.17 -0.32 -9.27
N GLY A 207 -5.96 -0.23 -10.34
CA GLY A 207 -6.73 0.97 -10.70
C GLY A 207 -5.81 2.13 -11.10
N HIS A 208 -4.77 1.86 -11.89
CA HIS A 208 -3.95 2.90 -12.48
C HIS A 208 -4.61 3.40 -13.76
N SER A 209 -4.76 4.72 -13.87
CA SER A 209 -5.29 5.37 -15.08
C SER A 209 -4.25 5.47 -16.21
N ASN A 210 -2.98 5.28 -15.89
CA ASN A 210 -1.86 5.33 -16.81
C ASN A 210 -1.00 4.07 -16.67
N ILE A 211 -0.85 3.34 -17.76
CA ILE A 211 -0.02 2.13 -17.83
C ILE A 211 1.45 2.40 -17.46
N GLN A 212 1.96 3.59 -17.76
CA GLN A 212 3.34 3.97 -17.46
C GLN A 212 3.67 3.86 -15.97
N THR A 213 2.67 4.08 -15.08
CA THR A 213 2.85 3.92 -13.63
C THR A 213 3.12 2.47 -13.24
N THR A 214 2.45 1.50 -13.88
CA THR A 214 2.69 0.07 -13.66
C THR A 214 3.97 -0.37 -14.37
N MET A 215 4.18 0.09 -15.60
CA MET A 215 5.38 -0.22 -16.39
C MET A 215 6.66 0.26 -15.70
N ALA A 216 6.68 1.42 -15.06
CA ALA A 216 7.85 1.92 -14.35
C ALA A 216 8.30 0.95 -13.23
N ILE A 217 7.34 0.30 -12.56
CA ILE A 217 7.64 -0.73 -11.55
C ILE A 217 8.19 -1.99 -12.21
N TYR A 218 7.58 -2.42 -13.31
CA TYR A 218 7.99 -3.61 -14.06
C TYR A 218 9.40 -3.47 -14.66
N THR A 219 9.73 -2.30 -15.18
CA THR A 219 11.03 -2.04 -15.82
C THR A 219 12.21 -2.09 -14.83
N HIS A 220 11.99 -1.67 -13.57
CA HIS A 220 13.02 -1.76 -12.53
C HIS A 220 13.38 -3.19 -12.12
N LEU A 221 12.43 -4.13 -12.25
CA LEU A 221 12.60 -5.54 -11.86
C LEU A 221 13.20 -6.41 -12.99
N ASP A 222 13.46 -5.81 -14.16
CA ASP A 222 13.53 -6.48 -15.46
C ASP A 222 14.83 -7.25 -15.76
N LYS A 223 15.92 -7.07 -15.00
CA LYS A 223 17.20 -7.71 -15.36
C LYS A 223 17.22 -9.21 -15.08
N GLU A 224 16.72 -9.65 -13.94
CA GLU A 224 16.66 -11.08 -13.59
C GLU A 224 15.47 -11.81 -14.23
N TYR A 225 14.39 -11.07 -14.53
CA TYR A 225 13.15 -11.63 -15.05
C TYR A 225 13.23 -11.94 -16.57
N LYS A 226 14.04 -11.22 -17.34
CA LYS A 226 14.24 -11.49 -18.76
C LYS A 226 14.69 -12.92 -19.02
N GLN A 227 15.66 -13.42 -18.25
CA GLN A 227 16.13 -14.80 -18.38
C GLN A 227 15.05 -15.81 -17.99
N LYS A 228 14.29 -15.56 -16.91
CA LYS A 228 13.18 -16.43 -16.50
C LYS A 228 12.04 -16.45 -17.52
N SER A 229 11.78 -15.35 -18.20
CA SER A 229 10.76 -15.26 -19.25
C SER A 229 11.17 -16.05 -20.50
N ILE A 230 12.43 -15.99 -20.89
CA ILE A 230 12.96 -16.81 -22.00
C ILE A 230 12.88 -18.29 -21.65
N ASN A 231 13.25 -18.67 -20.43
CA ASN A 231 13.15 -20.07 -19.99
C ASN A 231 11.69 -20.57 -20.04
N LYS A 232 10.70 -19.75 -19.65
CA LYS A 232 9.27 -20.10 -19.81
C LYS A 232 8.86 -20.28 -21.27
N MET A 233 9.40 -19.48 -22.17
CA MET A 233 9.17 -19.64 -23.61
C MET A 233 9.77 -20.95 -24.13
N ASP A 234 10.98 -21.29 -23.69
CA ASP A 234 11.63 -22.57 -24.02
C ASP A 234 10.84 -23.78 -23.48
N ASP A 235 10.32 -23.70 -22.25
CA ASP A 235 9.45 -24.74 -21.68
C ASP A 235 8.15 -24.90 -22.47
N TYR A 236 7.52 -23.80 -22.89
CA TYR A 236 6.32 -23.82 -23.72
C TYR A 236 6.60 -24.46 -25.09
N ILE A 237 7.69 -24.05 -25.76
CA ILE A 237 8.08 -24.59 -27.08
C ILE A 237 8.44 -26.09 -26.98
N SER A 238 9.07 -26.50 -25.87
CA SER A 238 9.46 -27.90 -25.65
C SER A 238 8.32 -28.78 -25.13
N GLY A 239 7.10 -28.27 -25.04
CA GLY A 239 5.93 -29.02 -24.59
C GLY A 239 5.92 -29.38 -23.09
N LYS A 240 6.82 -28.81 -22.29
CA LYS A 240 6.79 -28.94 -20.84
C LYS A 240 5.69 -28.02 -20.29
N LYS A 241 4.61 -28.61 -19.76
CA LYS A 241 3.57 -27.83 -19.06
C LYS A 241 4.21 -27.13 -17.87
N ALA A 242 3.99 -25.80 -17.80
CA ALA A 242 4.28 -25.06 -16.58
C ALA A 242 3.47 -25.67 -15.42
N GLN A 243 4.15 -26.17 -14.41
CA GLN A 243 3.55 -26.54 -13.12
C GLN A 243 3.29 -25.31 -12.29
#